data_ff694685d7f6d616114b09078094098d
#
_entry.id   ff694685d7f6d616114b09078094098d
#
_cell.length_a   1.000
_cell.length_b   1.000
_cell.length_c   1.000
_cell.angle_alpha   90.00
_cell.angle_beta   90.00
_cell.angle_gamma   90.00
#
_symmetry.space_group_name_H-M   'P 1'
#
loop_
_entity.id
_entity.type
_entity.pdbx_description
1 polymer ?
#
loop_
_entity_poly.entity_id
_entity_poly.type
_entity_poly.pdbx_seq_one_letter_code
_entity_poly.pdbx_strand_id
1 'polypeptide(L)'
;MIAEDAYAPDFDKTSEFYMSVLLNRETSRNIIMYSTEGGMNIEEVAEQTPHLIHKEEIDPKVGITPFQCRKIAFNLGLSGKSFKEMVKFVRSLYAAYEGCDASLFEINPVLKTCDDRILAVDSKVTLDNNALYRHKDYAELRDFSEEDLSLIHIWRCRRGW
;
A
#
# COMPACT_ATOMS: atom_id res chain seq x y z
N MET A 1 -14.31 4.49 -20.33
CA MET A 1 -13.15 5.18 -19.72
C MET A 1 -11.92 4.80 -20.55
N ILE A 2 -11.10 5.76 -20.99
CA ILE A 2 -9.83 5.47 -21.68
C ILE A 2 -8.75 5.62 -20.61
N ALA A 3 -8.05 4.53 -20.32
CA ALA A 3 -6.92 4.56 -19.39
C ALA A 3 -5.63 4.90 -20.16
N GLU A 4 -4.73 5.65 -19.53
CA GLU A 4 -3.37 5.86 -20.05
C GLU A 4 -2.59 4.55 -19.93
N ASP A 5 -1.86 4.17 -20.99
CA ASP A 5 -0.94 3.04 -20.91
C ASP A 5 0.30 3.45 -20.13
N ALA A 6 0.39 3.01 -18.90
CA ALA A 6 1.47 3.36 -17.99
C ALA A 6 2.83 2.71 -18.36
N TYR A 7 2.80 1.68 -19.22
CA TYR A 7 4.00 0.95 -19.69
C TYR A 7 4.54 1.51 -21.02
N ALA A 8 3.74 2.30 -21.74
CA ALA A 8 4.19 2.92 -22.98
C ALA A 8 5.16 4.11 -22.72
N PRO A 9 6.08 4.41 -23.65
CA PRO A 9 6.33 3.73 -24.91
C PRO A 9 7.36 2.59 -24.83
N ASP A 10 8.02 2.36 -23.70
CA ASP A 10 9.17 1.47 -23.60
C ASP A 10 9.08 0.57 -22.35
N PHE A 11 8.50 -0.62 -22.52
CA PHE A 11 8.31 -1.59 -21.45
C PHE A 11 9.62 -2.01 -20.78
N ASP A 12 10.71 -2.16 -21.54
CA ASP A 12 12.00 -2.63 -21.03
C ASP A 12 12.66 -1.65 -20.03
N LYS A 13 12.22 -0.39 -20.02
CA LYS A 13 12.70 0.63 -19.07
C LYS A 13 11.79 0.84 -17.86
N THR A 14 10.74 0.06 -17.75
CA THR A 14 9.86 0.09 -16.59
C THR A 14 10.38 -0.84 -15.49
N SER A 15 9.96 -0.61 -14.27
CA SER A 15 10.26 -1.50 -13.14
C SER A 15 9.05 -1.54 -12.22
N GLU A 16 8.72 -2.74 -11.77
CA GLU A 16 7.61 -2.97 -10.87
C GLU A 16 8.13 -3.24 -9.46
N PHE A 17 7.49 -2.62 -8.48
CA PHE A 17 7.79 -2.78 -7.06
C PHE A 17 6.54 -3.19 -6.30
N TYR A 18 6.74 -3.86 -5.19
CA TYR A 18 5.72 -4.07 -4.18
C TYR A 18 5.85 -3.04 -3.07
N MET A 19 4.72 -2.53 -2.57
CA MET A 19 4.71 -1.67 -1.39
C MET A 19 3.41 -1.82 -0.61
N SER A 20 3.52 -1.96 0.71
CA SER A 20 2.35 -1.98 1.60
C SER A 20 2.63 -1.25 2.91
N VAL A 21 1.57 -0.72 3.50
CA VAL A 21 1.56 -0.16 4.86
C VAL A 21 0.58 -0.95 5.69
N LEU A 22 1.01 -1.44 6.83
CA LEU A 22 0.18 -2.23 7.74
C LEU A 22 0.57 -2.01 9.20
N LEU A 23 -0.34 -2.36 10.10
CA LEU A 23 -0.07 -2.33 11.54
C LEU A 23 0.61 -3.63 11.99
N ASN A 24 1.81 -3.53 12.55
CA ASN A 24 2.41 -4.61 13.32
C ASN A 24 1.81 -4.63 14.74
N ARG A 25 1.02 -5.65 15.02
CA ARG A 25 0.33 -5.79 16.31
C ARG A 25 1.26 -6.15 17.45
N GLU A 26 2.40 -6.79 17.18
CA GLU A 26 3.39 -7.18 18.19
C GLU A 26 4.10 -5.95 18.76
N THR A 27 4.52 -5.03 17.88
CA THR A 27 5.24 -3.82 18.27
C THR A 27 4.32 -2.60 18.44
N SER A 28 3.03 -2.72 18.06
CA SER A 28 2.08 -1.61 17.99
C SER A 28 2.58 -0.42 17.16
N ARG A 29 3.31 -0.73 16.07
CA ARG A 29 3.88 0.25 15.14
C ARG A 29 3.39 -0.02 13.72
N ASN A 30 3.27 1.03 12.95
CA ASN A 30 3.06 0.87 11.52
C ASN A 30 4.35 0.41 10.85
N ILE A 31 4.21 -0.45 9.84
CA ILE A 31 5.34 -0.95 9.04
C ILE A 31 5.06 -0.64 7.58
N ILE A 32 6.06 -0.13 6.87
CA ILE A 32 6.10 -0.17 5.42
C ILE A 32 6.91 -1.39 5.00
N MET A 33 6.27 -2.30 4.27
CA MET A 33 6.92 -3.41 3.59
C MET A 33 7.10 -3.04 2.11
N TYR A 34 8.25 -3.36 1.55
CA TYR A 34 8.53 -3.09 0.15
C TYR A 34 9.53 -4.11 -0.43
N SER A 35 9.41 -4.36 -1.74
CA SER A 35 10.26 -5.28 -2.48
C SER A 35 10.48 -4.79 -3.91
N THR A 36 11.59 -5.23 -4.50
CA THR A 36 11.87 -5.07 -5.95
C THR A 36 11.06 -6.04 -6.81
N GLU A 37 10.41 -7.01 -6.20
CA GLU A 37 9.55 -8.00 -6.87
C GLU A 37 8.09 -7.52 -6.81
N GLY A 38 7.71 -6.68 -7.78
CA GLY A 38 6.34 -6.22 -7.97
C GLY A 38 5.55 -7.11 -8.93
N GLY A 39 4.23 -6.98 -8.95
CA GLY A 39 3.35 -7.76 -9.83
C GLY A 39 3.22 -9.24 -9.46
N MET A 40 3.89 -9.69 -8.42
CA MET A 40 3.86 -11.06 -7.90
C MET A 40 3.12 -11.15 -6.57
N ASN A 41 2.71 -12.37 -6.20
CA ASN A 41 2.15 -12.60 -4.87
C ASN A 41 3.24 -12.47 -3.81
N ILE A 42 3.07 -11.53 -2.88
CA ILE A 42 4.07 -11.26 -1.83
C ILE A 42 4.31 -12.47 -0.91
N GLU A 43 3.33 -13.36 -0.76
CA GLU A 43 3.46 -14.59 0.03
C GLU A 43 4.47 -15.54 -0.64
N GLU A 44 4.44 -15.68 -1.96
CA GLU A 44 5.41 -16.47 -2.72
C GLU A 44 6.83 -15.86 -2.63
N VAL A 45 6.94 -14.53 -2.71
CA VAL A 45 8.21 -13.82 -2.53
C VAL A 45 8.76 -14.04 -1.11
N ALA A 46 7.89 -14.05 -0.09
CA ALA A 46 8.27 -14.30 1.30
C ALA A 46 8.79 -15.74 1.52
N GLU A 47 8.27 -16.72 0.80
CA GLU A 47 8.70 -18.11 0.87
C GLU A 47 10.00 -18.36 0.10
N GLN A 48 10.10 -17.82 -1.12
CA GLN A 48 11.21 -18.11 -2.02
C GLN A 48 12.41 -17.19 -1.79
N THR A 49 12.17 -15.89 -1.59
CA THR A 49 13.20 -14.85 -1.52
C THR A 49 12.94 -13.84 -0.38
N PRO A 50 12.86 -14.29 0.89
CA PRO A 50 12.50 -13.42 2.01
C PRO A 50 13.47 -12.25 2.21
N HIS A 51 14.70 -12.35 1.72
CA HIS A 51 15.72 -11.30 1.80
C HIS A 51 15.44 -10.09 0.89
N LEU A 52 14.54 -10.24 -0.10
CA LEU A 52 14.11 -9.15 -0.98
C LEU A 52 12.98 -8.32 -0.38
N ILE A 53 12.39 -8.78 0.72
CA ILE A 53 11.35 -8.05 1.43
C ILE A 53 12.00 -7.21 2.53
N HIS A 54 11.95 -5.91 2.35
CA HIS A 54 12.41 -4.94 3.32
C HIS A 54 11.26 -4.44 4.19
N LYS A 55 11.57 -4.09 5.43
CA LYS A 55 10.60 -3.55 6.40
C LYS A 55 11.15 -2.31 7.08
N GLU A 56 10.34 -1.26 7.14
CA GLU A 56 10.64 -0.04 7.88
C GLU A 56 9.56 0.18 8.93
N GLU A 57 9.93 0.13 10.20
CA GLU A 57 9.03 0.45 11.29
C GLU A 57 8.90 1.96 11.46
N ILE A 58 7.68 2.42 11.68
CA ILE A 58 7.34 3.82 11.84
C ILE A 58 6.82 4.04 13.26
N ASP A 59 7.45 4.95 13.98
CA ASP A 59 6.95 5.36 15.29
C ASP A 59 5.66 6.18 15.11
N PRO A 60 4.53 5.75 15.72
CA PRO A 60 3.24 6.43 15.53
C PRO A 60 3.21 7.86 16.08
N LYS A 61 4.15 8.22 16.96
CA LYS A 61 4.25 9.59 17.50
C LYS A 61 4.98 10.55 16.56
N VAL A 62 5.85 10.01 15.71
CA VAL A 62 6.72 10.80 14.83
C VAL A 62 6.18 10.76 13.39
N GLY A 63 5.52 9.65 13.01
CA GLY A 63 5.13 9.37 11.63
C GLY A 63 6.34 9.03 10.76
N ILE A 64 6.11 8.93 9.47
CA ILE A 64 7.19 8.62 8.52
C ILE A 64 8.17 9.77 8.39
N THR A 65 9.46 9.48 8.55
CA THR A 65 10.52 10.48 8.44
C THR A 65 11.05 10.61 7.01
N PRO A 66 11.56 11.80 6.62
CA PRO A 66 12.20 11.97 5.32
C PRO A 66 13.41 11.06 5.11
N PHE A 67 14.07 10.63 6.18
CA PHE A 67 15.17 9.68 6.12
C PHE A 67 14.68 8.29 5.69
N GLN A 68 13.58 7.80 6.29
CA GLN A 68 12.99 6.51 5.92
C GLN A 68 12.50 6.50 4.47
N CYS A 69 11.83 7.57 4.02
CA CYS A 69 11.43 7.68 2.62
C CYS A 69 12.62 7.57 1.65
N ARG A 70 13.76 8.23 1.97
CA ARG A 70 14.97 8.14 1.16
C ARG A 70 15.61 6.74 1.23
N LYS A 71 15.61 6.11 2.40
CA LYS A 71 16.12 4.75 2.59
C LYS A 71 15.36 3.75 1.74
N ILE A 72 14.03 3.84 1.72
CA ILE A 72 13.15 3.01 0.88
C ILE A 72 13.52 3.20 -0.61
N ALA A 73 13.55 4.45 -1.09
CA ALA A 73 13.89 4.73 -2.47
C ALA A 73 15.30 4.26 -2.86
N PHE A 74 16.27 4.33 -1.93
CA PHE A 74 17.63 3.84 -2.14
C PHE A 74 17.68 2.30 -2.22
N ASN A 75 17.00 1.61 -1.31
CA ASN A 75 16.95 0.15 -1.28
C ASN A 75 16.24 -0.44 -2.51
N LEU A 76 15.30 0.30 -3.12
CA LEU A 76 14.68 -0.05 -4.39
C LEU A 76 15.59 0.22 -5.61
N GLY A 77 16.83 0.67 -5.40
CA GLY A 77 17.81 0.89 -6.47
C GLY A 77 17.53 2.14 -7.32
N LEU A 78 16.66 3.05 -6.84
CA LEU A 78 16.26 4.23 -7.60
C LEU A 78 17.30 5.36 -7.51
N SER A 79 17.38 6.16 -8.56
CA SER A 79 18.28 7.31 -8.64
C SER A 79 17.64 8.48 -9.40
N GLY A 80 18.27 9.66 -9.36
CA GLY A 80 17.83 10.81 -10.17
C GLY A 80 16.42 11.29 -9.89
N LYS A 81 15.58 11.34 -10.95
CA LYS A 81 14.19 11.81 -10.87
C LYS A 81 13.29 10.78 -10.19
N SER A 82 13.40 9.50 -10.55
CA SER A 82 12.59 8.42 -9.96
C SER A 82 12.81 8.29 -8.45
N PHE A 83 14.02 8.51 -7.95
CA PHE A 83 14.31 8.58 -6.51
C PHE A 83 13.48 9.65 -5.81
N LYS A 84 13.45 10.87 -6.38
CA LYS A 84 12.69 11.98 -5.79
C LYS A 84 11.18 11.74 -5.84
N GLU A 85 10.71 11.16 -6.93
CA GLU A 85 9.28 10.81 -7.08
C GLU A 85 8.89 9.68 -6.11
N MET A 86 9.75 8.66 -5.90
CA MET A 86 9.48 7.60 -4.91
C MET A 86 9.44 8.16 -3.49
N VAL A 87 10.32 9.09 -3.13
CA VAL A 87 10.29 9.74 -1.80
C VAL A 87 8.97 10.46 -1.56
N LYS A 88 8.43 11.15 -2.57
CA LYS A 88 7.12 11.80 -2.48
C LYS A 88 6.00 10.75 -2.39
N PHE A 89 6.08 9.71 -3.22
CA PHE A 89 5.10 8.63 -3.28
C PHE A 89 4.95 7.93 -1.91
N VAL A 90 6.06 7.51 -1.31
CA VAL A 90 6.06 6.84 0.01
C VAL A 90 5.44 7.73 1.08
N ARG A 91 5.76 9.02 1.07
CA ARG A 91 5.17 9.99 2.00
C ARG A 91 3.67 10.13 1.80
N SER A 92 3.22 10.20 0.54
CA SER A 92 1.80 10.31 0.19
C SER A 92 1.04 9.04 0.54
N LEU A 93 1.64 7.86 0.29
CA LEU A 93 1.06 6.57 0.66
C LEU A 93 0.82 6.48 2.17
N TYR A 94 1.82 6.84 2.97
CA TYR A 94 1.68 6.81 4.42
C TYR A 94 0.63 7.82 4.92
N ALA A 95 0.59 9.02 4.34
CA ALA A 95 -0.43 10.01 4.66
C ALA A 95 -1.85 9.54 4.26
N ALA A 96 -1.98 8.85 3.14
CA ALA A 96 -3.26 8.24 2.73
C ALA A 96 -3.68 7.11 3.70
N TYR A 97 -2.74 6.24 4.09
CA TYR A 97 -2.98 5.17 5.06
C TYR A 97 -3.53 5.72 6.38
N GLU A 98 -2.91 6.76 6.94
CA GLU A 98 -3.38 7.41 8.17
C GLU A 98 -4.69 8.17 7.95
N GLY A 99 -4.81 8.89 6.83
CA GLY A 99 -5.99 9.71 6.53
C GLY A 99 -7.26 8.91 6.29
N CYS A 100 -7.13 7.66 5.81
CA CYS A 100 -8.26 6.74 5.60
C CYS A 100 -8.54 5.85 6.81
N ASP A 101 -7.76 5.93 7.88
CA ASP A 101 -7.78 4.94 8.97
C ASP A 101 -7.73 3.50 8.43
N ALA A 102 -6.81 3.26 7.49
CA ALA A 102 -6.64 1.94 6.92
C ALA A 102 -5.89 1.00 7.88
N SER A 103 -6.26 -0.27 7.90
CA SER A 103 -5.52 -1.33 8.58
C SER A 103 -4.48 -1.99 7.66
N LEU A 104 -4.71 -1.90 6.35
CA LEU A 104 -3.81 -2.31 5.28
C LEU A 104 -3.98 -1.36 4.11
N PHE A 105 -2.87 -0.90 3.55
CA PHE A 105 -2.83 -0.22 2.26
C PHE A 105 -1.73 -0.87 1.43
N GLU A 106 -2.11 -1.63 0.43
CA GLU A 106 -1.20 -2.38 -0.43
C GLU A 106 -1.28 -1.85 -1.86
N ILE A 107 -0.12 -1.68 -2.49
CA ILE A 107 0.01 -1.31 -3.89
C ILE A 107 0.90 -2.34 -4.57
N ASN A 108 0.33 -3.06 -5.54
CA ASN A 108 1.02 -4.13 -6.25
C ASN A 108 0.50 -4.27 -7.69
N PRO A 109 1.27 -3.77 -8.68
CA PRO A 109 2.58 -3.14 -8.54
C PRO A 109 2.56 -1.63 -8.33
N VAL A 110 3.65 -1.11 -7.74
CA VAL A 110 4.08 0.27 -7.89
C VAL A 110 5.00 0.32 -9.11
N LEU A 111 4.63 1.08 -10.13
CA LEU A 111 5.34 1.13 -11.40
C LEU A 111 6.27 2.33 -11.48
N LYS A 112 7.54 2.09 -11.80
CA LYS A 112 8.44 3.11 -12.34
C LYS A 112 8.30 3.11 -13.86
N THR A 113 7.84 4.22 -14.40
CA THR A 113 7.69 4.40 -15.84
C THR A 113 9.02 4.73 -16.53
N CYS A 114 9.06 4.62 -17.87
CA CYS A 114 10.23 4.95 -18.68
C CYS A 114 10.68 6.43 -18.57
N ASP A 115 9.78 7.36 -18.20
CA ASP A 115 10.03 8.78 -17.97
C ASP A 115 10.30 9.13 -16.49
N ASP A 116 10.61 8.11 -15.67
CA ASP A 116 10.95 8.21 -14.25
C ASP A 116 9.81 8.72 -13.35
N ARG A 117 8.55 8.56 -13.74
CA ARG A 117 7.41 8.72 -12.84
C ARG A 117 7.21 7.48 -11.99
N ILE A 118 6.61 7.65 -10.83
CA ILE A 118 6.16 6.56 -9.96
C ILE A 118 4.64 6.57 -9.90
N LEU A 119 4.03 5.45 -10.24
CA LEU A 119 2.58 5.30 -10.33
C LEU A 119 2.10 4.10 -9.49
N ALA A 120 0.95 4.23 -8.86
CA ALA A 120 0.19 3.10 -8.33
C ALA A 120 -0.64 2.53 -9.47
N VAL A 121 -0.44 1.26 -9.82
CA VAL A 121 -1.21 0.59 -10.89
C VAL A 121 -2.45 -0.05 -10.31
N ASP A 122 -2.29 -0.80 -9.23
CA ASP A 122 -3.38 -1.40 -8.49
C ASP A 122 -3.20 -1.18 -6.99
N SER A 123 -4.31 -1.04 -6.27
CA SER A 123 -4.29 -0.81 -4.84
C SER A 123 -5.39 -1.59 -4.12
N LYS A 124 -5.02 -2.24 -3.03
CA LYS A 124 -5.93 -2.90 -2.11
C LYS A 124 -5.91 -2.18 -0.77
N VAL A 125 -7.06 -1.67 -0.35
CA VAL A 125 -7.18 -0.93 0.90
C VAL A 125 -8.17 -1.64 1.80
N THR A 126 -7.75 -1.96 3.03
CA THR A 126 -8.64 -2.46 4.08
C THR A 126 -8.79 -1.38 5.14
N LEU A 127 -10.00 -0.88 5.30
CA LEU A 127 -10.33 0.15 6.28
C LEU A 127 -10.50 -0.45 7.68
N ASP A 128 -10.17 0.29 8.73
CA ASP A 128 -10.50 -0.13 10.08
C ASP A 128 -11.98 0.12 10.38
N ASN A 129 -12.74 -0.97 10.52
CA ASN A 129 -14.17 -0.91 10.83
C ASN A 129 -14.46 -0.12 12.12
N ASN A 130 -13.54 -0.07 13.08
CA ASN A 130 -13.70 0.69 14.31
C ASN A 130 -13.59 2.20 14.09
N ALA A 131 -12.99 2.63 12.97
CA ALA A 131 -12.81 4.04 12.62
C ALA A 131 -13.87 4.56 11.64
N LEU A 132 -14.72 3.71 11.06
CA LEU A 132 -15.73 4.10 10.06
C LEU A 132 -16.71 5.19 10.53
N TYR A 133 -16.91 5.35 11.83
CA TYR A 133 -17.74 6.44 12.36
C TYR A 133 -17.17 7.83 12.05
N ARG A 134 -15.87 7.94 11.74
CA ARG A 134 -15.20 9.20 11.33
C ARG A 134 -15.35 9.46 9.83
N HIS A 135 -15.63 8.42 9.04
CA HIS A 135 -15.70 8.43 7.58
C HIS A 135 -17.11 8.05 7.12
N LYS A 136 -18.09 8.93 7.36
CA LYS A 136 -19.49 8.66 7.02
C LYS A 136 -19.73 8.47 5.52
N ASP A 137 -18.93 9.15 4.70
CA ASP A 137 -18.92 9.07 3.25
C ASP A 137 -18.51 7.67 2.73
N TYR A 138 -17.69 6.94 3.47
CA TYR A 138 -17.30 5.58 3.09
C TYR A 138 -18.46 4.58 3.15
N ALA A 139 -19.47 4.86 3.98
CA ALA A 139 -20.67 4.02 4.02
C ALA A 139 -21.43 4.02 2.69
N GLU A 140 -21.36 5.12 1.92
CA GLU A 140 -21.99 5.25 0.61
C GLU A 140 -21.25 4.48 -0.49
N LEU A 141 -19.96 4.17 -0.28
CA LEU A 141 -19.13 3.40 -1.21
C LEU A 141 -19.31 1.89 -1.07
N ARG A 142 -20.11 1.45 -0.08
CA ARG A 142 -20.30 0.04 0.22
C ARG A 142 -21.16 -0.63 -0.87
N ASP A 143 -20.59 -1.62 -1.55
CA ASP A 143 -21.30 -2.46 -2.48
C ASP A 143 -21.74 -3.78 -1.82
N PHE A 144 -23.04 -3.88 -1.54
CA PHE A 144 -23.63 -5.05 -0.90
C PHE A 144 -23.64 -6.29 -1.81
N SER A 145 -23.46 -6.14 -3.12
CA SER A 145 -23.46 -7.26 -4.07
C SER A 145 -22.14 -8.04 -4.05
N GLU A 146 -21.06 -7.37 -3.63
CA GLU A 146 -19.71 -7.97 -3.51
C GLU A 146 -19.37 -8.43 -2.09
N GLU A 147 -20.26 -8.22 -1.12
CA GLU A 147 -20.01 -8.67 0.25
C GLU A 147 -20.12 -10.19 0.39
N ASP A 148 -19.17 -10.77 1.09
CA ASP A 148 -19.24 -12.17 1.47
C ASP A 148 -20.41 -12.39 2.45
N LEU A 149 -21.42 -13.13 1.99
CA LEU A 149 -22.62 -13.43 2.77
C LEU A 149 -22.35 -14.14 4.10
N SER A 150 -21.19 -14.79 4.22
CA SER A 150 -20.77 -15.44 5.47
C SER A 150 -20.51 -14.44 6.60
N LEU A 151 -20.09 -13.23 6.28
CA LEU A 151 -19.83 -12.16 7.24
C LEU A 151 -21.11 -11.46 7.72
N ILE A 152 -22.18 -11.48 6.93
CA ILE A 152 -23.49 -10.87 7.27
C ILE A 152 -24.14 -11.63 8.45
N HIS A 153 -23.95 -12.92 8.57
CA HIS A 153 -24.49 -13.72 9.67
C HIS A 153 -23.87 -13.38 11.04
N ILE A 154 -22.59 -13.01 11.08
CA ILE A 154 -21.89 -12.65 12.32
C ILE A 154 -22.43 -11.33 12.89
N TRP A 155 -22.81 -10.38 12.03
CA TRP A 155 -23.38 -9.09 12.43
C TRP A 155 -24.82 -9.19 12.95
N ARG A 156 -25.61 -10.14 12.44
CA ARG A 156 -27.00 -10.36 12.86
C ARG A 156 -27.11 -10.97 14.27
N CYS A 157 -26.16 -11.81 14.65
CA CYS A 157 -26.12 -12.42 16.00
C CYS A 157 -25.74 -11.41 17.11
N ARG A 158 -25.09 -10.28 16.78
CA ARG A 158 -24.70 -9.27 17.80
C ARG A 158 -25.79 -8.24 18.14
N ARG A 159 -26.92 -8.21 17.44
CA ARG A 159 -28.05 -7.27 17.71
C ARG A 159 -29.20 -7.89 18.50
N GLY A 160 -29.01 -9.03 19.10
CA GLY A 160 -30.01 -9.72 19.87
C GLY A 160 -29.70 -9.78 21.36
N TRP A 161 -29.50 -8.59 21.99
CA TRP A 161 -29.60 -8.37 23.42
C TRP A 161 -30.01 -6.94 23.68
#